data_d5650c80294f1b3f026353e4cfb17f6f
#
_entry.id   d5650c80294f1b3f026353e4cfb17f6f
#
_cell.length_a   1.000
_cell.length_b   1.000
_cell.length_c   1.000
_cell.angle_alpha   90.00
_cell.angle_beta   90.00
_cell.angle_gamma   90.00
#
_symmetry.space_group_name_H-M   'P 1'
#
loop_
_entity.id
_entity.type
_entity.pdbx_description
1 polymer ?
#
loop_
_entity_poly.entity_id
_entity_poly.type
_entity_poly.pdbx_seq_one_letter_code
_entity_poly.pdbx_strand_id
1 'polypeptide(L)'
;VKDHKVISKTASLYTPEELKAMAPEPDKAMQATFDGIRAQNQAVFAAVAAQSPRKLSSDRGIVRRHESELGNLAADALRWESGADIAMTNGGSLRADLPQGPVTKGDIMAIFPFGNTLEKVEISGAVLKAVLEHSVEYYPAAFGGFMQVSGVTFTFDPAAEAGHRVQEVQVGGAPLDLMKNYTLAINDFNYAGGDGYSMLKGAKVVAEFGTYEEILTAYLNRYGIG
;
A
#
# COMPACT_ATOMS: atom_id res chain seq x y z
N VAL A 1 -26.18 27.98 -12.88
CA VAL A 1 -26.67 27.11 -13.96
C VAL A 1 -27.86 27.81 -14.59
N LYS A 2 -27.87 27.90 -15.90
CA LYS A 2 -29.02 28.47 -16.67
C LYS A 2 -29.30 27.51 -17.82
N ASP A 3 -30.56 27.15 -17.98
CA ASP A 3 -31.02 26.22 -19.03
C ASP A 3 -30.24 24.91 -19.09
N HIS A 4 -30.03 24.30 -17.93
CA HIS A 4 -29.21 23.09 -17.71
C HIS A 4 -27.72 23.20 -18.10
N LYS A 5 -27.22 24.41 -18.37
CA LYS A 5 -25.81 24.67 -18.67
C LYS A 5 -25.14 25.40 -17.51
N VAL A 6 -23.90 24.97 -17.19
CA VAL A 6 -23.05 25.72 -16.27
C VAL A 6 -22.55 26.95 -16.99
N ILE A 7 -22.99 28.14 -16.57
CA ILE A 7 -22.60 29.43 -17.16
C ILE A 7 -21.38 30.05 -16.50
N SER A 8 -21.16 29.70 -15.24
CA SER A 8 -19.92 30.02 -14.52
C SER A 8 -19.72 29.04 -13.34
N LYS A 9 -18.50 28.82 -12.98
CA LYS A 9 -18.12 28.15 -11.73
C LYS A 9 -16.87 28.83 -11.17
N THR A 10 -16.82 28.96 -9.86
CA THR A 10 -15.65 29.44 -9.12
C THR A 10 -15.24 28.37 -8.12
N ALA A 11 -13.95 28.29 -7.84
CA ALA A 11 -13.39 27.46 -6.78
C ALA A 11 -12.44 28.35 -5.96
N SER A 12 -12.45 28.17 -4.66
CA SER A 12 -11.52 28.83 -3.75
C SER A 12 -10.81 27.75 -2.90
N LEU A 13 -9.51 27.91 -2.73
CA LEU A 13 -8.72 27.09 -1.83
C LEU A 13 -8.44 27.91 -0.57
N TYR A 14 -8.76 27.35 0.59
CA TYR A 14 -8.54 27.98 1.88
C TYR A 14 -7.47 27.22 2.64
N THR A 15 -6.58 27.93 3.29
CA THR A 15 -5.63 27.34 4.26
C THR A 15 -6.36 26.89 5.52
N PRO A 16 -5.76 26.00 6.34
CA PRO A 16 -6.31 25.63 7.65
C PRO A 16 -6.57 26.85 8.56
N GLU A 17 -5.70 27.86 8.51
CA GLU A 17 -5.82 29.11 9.27
C GLU A 17 -7.01 29.93 8.82
N GLU A 18 -7.21 30.09 7.52
CA GLU A 18 -8.37 30.80 6.97
C GLU A 18 -9.68 30.09 7.32
N LEU A 19 -9.74 28.75 7.21
CA LEU A 19 -10.89 27.97 7.61
C LEU A 19 -11.21 28.13 9.11
N LYS A 20 -10.20 28.12 9.95
CA LYS A 20 -10.35 28.35 11.40
C LYS A 20 -10.85 29.76 11.71
N ALA A 21 -10.43 30.76 10.96
CA ALA A 21 -10.92 32.13 11.11
C ALA A 21 -12.38 32.31 10.65
N MET A 22 -12.79 31.55 9.62
CA MET A 22 -14.18 31.58 9.09
C MET A 22 -15.17 30.81 9.97
N ALA A 23 -14.73 29.76 10.64
CA ALA A 23 -15.55 28.91 11.51
C ALA A 23 -14.79 28.62 12.83
N PRO A 24 -14.67 29.61 13.72
CA PRO A 24 -13.85 29.51 14.93
C PRO A 24 -14.38 28.49 15.94
N GLU A 25 -15.70 28.23 15.91
CA GLU A 25 -16.34 27.28 16.82
C GLU A 25 -16.85 26.05 16.05
N PRO A 26 -16.48 24.83 16.49
CA PRO A 26 -17.02 23.62 15.90
C PRO A 26 -18.54 23.52 16.11
N ASP A 27 -19.23 22.91 15.15
CA ASP A 27 -20.63 22.52 15.37
C ASP A 27 -20.70 21.49 16.51
N LYS A 28 -21.41 21.87 17.59
CA LYS A 28 -21.46 21.07 18.82
C LYS A 28 -22.15 19.71 18.62
N ALA A 29 -23.14 19.61 17.75
CA ALA A 29 -23.84 18.37 17.49
C ALA A 29 -22.94 17.41 16.68
N MET A 30 -22.23 17.95 15.69
CA MET A 30 -21.26 17.19 14.92
C MET A 30 -20.09 16.72 15.82
N GLN A 31 -19.56 17.61 16.66
CA GLN A 31 -18.49 17.27 17.60
C GLN A 31 -18.92 16.14 18.56
N ALA A 32 -20.11 16.22 19.13
CA ALA A 32 -20.63 15.17 20.01
C ALA A 32 -20.79 13.82 19.29
N THR A 33 -21.20 13.85 18.02
CA THR A 33 -21.28 12.65 17.18
C THR A 33 -19.90 12.02 16.98
N PHE A 34 -18.89 12.81 16.60
CA PHE A 34 -17.51 12.34 16.46
C PHE A 34 -16.93 11.79 17.76
N ASP A 35 -17.16 12.47 18.88
CA ASP A 35 -16.67 12.03 20.18
C ASP A 35 -17.35 10.72 20.61
N GLY A 36 -18.64 10.54 20.32
CA GLY A 36 -19.36 9.28 20.54
C GLY A 36 -18.78 8.12 19.72
N ILE A 37 -18.56 8.32 18.42
CA ILE A 37 -17.94 7.30 17.54
C ILE A 37 -16.52 6.98 18.03
N ARG A 38 -15.73 7.99 18.36
CA ARG A 38 -14.36 7.83 18.85
C ARG A 38 -14.34 7.02 20.16
N ALA A 39 -15.21 7.33 21.10
CA ALA A 39 -15.31 6.62 22.37
C ALA A 39 -15.69 5.14 22.19
N GLN A 40 -16.63 4.83 21.30
CA GLN A 40 -17.04 3.45 21.00
C GLN A 40 -15.90 2.61 20.40
N ASN A 41 -15.05 3.21 19.59
CA ASN A 41 -13.97 2.51 18.89
C ASN A 41 -12.63 2.56 19.64
N GLN A 42 -12.51 3.38 20.69
CA GLN A 42 -11.24 3.62 21.37
C GLN A 42 -10.58 2.33 21.88
N ALA A 43 -11.34 1.42 22.46
CA ALA A 43 -10.80 0.15 22.98
C ALA A 43 -10.23 -0.73 21.88
N VAL A 44 -10.84 -0.74 20.69
CA VAL A 44 -10.38 -1.51 19.52
C VAL A 44 -9.10 -0.89 18.97
N PHE A 45 -9.08 0.43 18.78
CA PHE A 45 -7.93 1.12 18.22
C PHE A 45 -6.72 1.14 19.16
N ALA A 46 -6.94 1.19 20.48
CA ALA A 46 -5.88 1.17 21.48
C ALA A 46 -5.34 -0.23 21.78
N ALA A 47 -5.96 -1.30 21.26
CA ALA A 47 -5.48 -2.65 21.47
C ALA A 47 -4.09 -2.83 20.85
N VAL A 48 -3.11 -3.19 21.69
CA VAL A 48 -1.72 -3.42 21.28
C VAL A 48 -1.63 -4.75 20.52
N ALA A 49 -1.13 -4.69 19.28
CA ALA A 49 -0.89 -5.85 18.43
C ALA A 49 0.55 -6.37 18.55
N ALA A 50 1.53 -5.48 18.76
CA ALA A 50 2.95 -5.86 18.83
C ALA A 50 3.77 -4.83 19.61
N GLN A 51 5.06 -5.18 19.82
CA GLN A 51 6.09 -4.24 20.26
C GLN A 51 7.12 -4.08 19.16
N SER A 52 7.45 -2.85 18.78
CA SER A 52 8.50 -2.57 17.81
C SER A 52 9.76 -2.06 18.49
N PRO A 53 10.94 -2.65 18.19
CA PRO A 53 12.22 -2.17 18.72
C PRO A 53 12.62 -0.81 18.13
N ARG A 54 12.08 -0.45 16.98
CA ARG A 54 12.38 0.79 16.26
C ARG A 54 11.19 1.30 15.47
N LYS A 55 11.24 2.58 15.11
CA LYS A 55 10.29 3.17 14.17
C LYS A 55 10.59 2.70 12.74
N LEU A 56 9.55 2.31 11.97
CA LEU A 56 9.68 2.05 10.53
C LEU A 56 8.98 3.18 9.76
N SER A 57 9.73 3.77 8.82
CA SER A 57 9.28 4.99 8.13
C SER A 57 8.41 4.70 6.91
N SER A 58 7.36 5.50 6.74
CA SER A 58 6.54 5.60 5.53
C SER A 58 6.90 6.80 4.67
N ASP A 59 8.10 7.39 4.86
CA ASP A 59 8.53 8.55 4.09
C ASP A 59 8.34 8.33 2.59
N ARG A 60 7.60 9.25 1.96
CA ARG A 60 7.23 9.15 0.53
C ARG A 60 8.44 9.16 -0.40
N GLY A 61 9.53 9.79 0.02
CA GLY A 61 10.80 9.80 -0.69
C GLY A 61 11.53 8.46 -0.63
N ILE A 62 11.13 7.56 0.27
CA ILE A 62 11.69 6.20 0.41
C ILE A 62 10.72 5.19 -0.18
N VAL A 63 9.54 5.00 0.42
CA VAL A 63 8.61 3.90 0.07
C VAL A 63 8.10 3.94 -1.37
N ARG A 64 8.25 5.07 -2.07
CA ARG A 64 7.78 5.28 -3.44
C ARG A 64 8.87 5.25 -4.50
N ARG A 65 10.11 4.86 -4.15
CA ARG A 65 11.23 4.74 -5.11
C ARG A 65 12.39 3.88 -4.61
N HIS A 66 12.35 3.44 -3.36
CA HIS A 66 13.37 2.57 -2.79
C HIS A 66 12.71 1.45 -1.99
N GLU A 67 13.44 0.36 -1.83
CA GLU A 67 13.14 -0.65 -0.82
C GLU A 67 13.08 0.00 0.57
N SER A 68 12.14 -0.46 1.40
CA SER A 68 11.95 0.08 2.75
C SER A 68 11.64 -1.02 3.75
N GLU A 69 12.09 -0.86 4.99
CA GLU A 69 11.82 -1.83 6.07
C GLU A 69 10.31 -2.01 6.30
N LEU A 70 9.53 -0.92 6.27
CA LEU A 70 8.07 -1.00 6.40
C LEU A 70 7.43 -1.70 5.20
N GLY A 71 7.96 -1.46 4.00
CA GLY A 71 7.52 -2.13 2.78
C GLY A 71 7.81 -3.63 2.80
N ASN A 72 9.01 -4.01 3.25
CA ASN A 72 9.39 -5.40 3.40
C ASN A 72 8.50 -6.12 4.43
N LEU A 73 8.30 -5.52 5.61
CA LEU A 73 7.41 -6.06 6.64
C LEU A 73 5.99 -6.28 6.09
N ALA A 74 5.46 -5.29 5.37
CA ALA A 74 4.14 -5.39 4.76
C ALA A 74 4.07 -6.52 3.73
N ALA A 75 5.01 -6.56 2.78
CA ALA A 75 5.04 -7.58 1.74
C ALA A 75 5.25 -8.99 2.31
N ASP A 76 6.08 -9.13 3.35
CA ASP A 76 6.30 -10.40 4.04
C ASP A 76 5.02 -10.91 4.72
N ALA A 77 4.26 -10.02 5.38
CA ALA A 77 2.98 -10.36 5.97
C ALA A 77 1.97 -10.86 4.93
N LEU A 78 1.87 -10.18 3.78
CA LEU A 78 0.98 -10.57 2.68
C LEU A 78 1.39 -11.92 2.07
N ARG A 79 2.70 -12.15 1.91
CA ARG A 79 3.22 -13.41 1.41
C ARG A 79 2.96 -14.56 2.38
N TRP A 80 3.16 -14.32 3.67
CA TRP A 80 2.89 -15.30 4.72
C TRP A 80 1.42 -15.74 4.73
N GLU A 81 0.49 -14.79 4.72
CA GLU A 81 -0.95 -15.08 4.75
C GLU A 81 -1.40 -15.86 3.52
N SER A 82 -0.96 -15.43 2.35
CA SER A 82 -1.40 -16.02 1.08
C SER A 82 -0.68 -17.32 0.71
N GLY A 83 0.53 -17.56 1.25
CA GLY A 83 1.41 -18.62 0.79
C GLY A 83 1.72 -18.52 -0.71
N ALA A 84 1.74 -17.30 -1.27
CA ALA A 84 2.10 -17.05 -2.66
C ALA A 84 3.62 -17.15 -2.86
N ASP A 85 4.05 -17.38 -4.11
CA ASP A 85 5.48 -17.33 -4.46
C ASP A 85 6.04 -15.93 -4.22
N ILE A 86 5.24 -14.91 -4.52
CA ILE A 86 5.59 -13.49 -4.49
C ILE A 86 4.45 -12.72 -3.82
N ALA A 87 4.80 -11.69 -3.04
CA ALA A 87 3.84 -10.67 -2.62
C ALA A 87 4.36 -9.28 -2.95
N MET A 88 3.44 -8.37 -3.28
CA MET A 88 3.73 -6.99 -3.60
C MET A 88 2.70 -6.05 -2.99
N THR A 89 3.16 -4.89 -2.52
CA THR A 89 2.31 -3.78 -2.12
C THR A 89 2.88 -2.48 -2.66
N ASN A 90 2.04 -1.63 -3.22
CA ASN A 90 2.48 -0.34 -3.73
C ASN A 90 2.86 0.62 -2.59
N GLY A 91 3.93 1.38 -2.76
CA GLY A 91 4.40 2.35 -1.77
C GLY A 91 3.36 3.42 -1.43
N GLY A 92 2.39 3.63 -2.32
CA GLY A 92 1.24 4.49 -2.11
C GLY A 92 0.27 3.99 -1.03
N SER A 93 0.25 2.70 -0.72
CA SER A 93 -0.58 2.11 0.33
C SER A 93 -0.06 2.41 1.73
N LEU A 94 1.25 2.68 1.89
CA LEU A 94 1.91 2.94 3.17
C LEU A 94 1.74 4.41 3.55
N ARG A 95 0.84 4.72 4.49
CA ARG A 95 0.39 6.11 4.75
C ARG A 95 0.86 6.69 6.09
N ALA A 96 1.28 5.86 7.02
CA ALA A 96 1.78 6.25 8.33
C ALA A 96 2.99 5.41 8.72
N ASP A 97 3.83 5.96 9.60
CA ASP A 97 4.95 5.23 10.16
C ASP A 97 4.46 4.17 11.15
N LEU A 98 5.19 3.06 11.24
CA LEU A 98 5.02 2.13 12.34
C LEU A 98 5.83 2.68 13.54
N PRO A 99 5.20 2.93 14.71
CA PRO A 99 5.89 3.56 15.84
C PRO A 99 6.90 2.61 16.50
N GLN A 100 7.88 3.19 17.20
CA GLN A 100 8.68 2.46 18.18
C GLN A 100 7.88 2.23 19.46
N GLY A 101 8.05 1.09 20.11
CA GLY A 101 7.30 0.72 21.31
C GLY A 101 6.00 -0.01 20.99
N PRO A 102 4.92 0.23 21.75
CA PRO A 102 3.64 -0.42 21.50
C PRO A 102 3.09 -0.03 20.12
N VAL A 103 2.76 -1.02 19.31
CA VAL A 103 2.07 -0.87 18.02
C VAL A 103 0.61 -1.26 18.22
N THR A 104 -0.29 -0.33 18.05
CA THR A 104 -1.73 -0.55 18.23
C THR A 104 -2.41 -0.92 16.92
N LYS A 105 -3.63 -1.47 17.02
CA LYS A 105 -4.47 -1.67 15.82
C LYS A 105 -4.75 -0.35 15.09
N GLY A 106 -4.89 0.75 15.83
CA GLY A 106 -5.06 2.08 15.25
C GLY A 106 -3.86 2.52 14.41
N ASP A 107 -2.63 2.23 14.86
CA ASP A 107 -1.41 2.51 14.09
C ASP A 107 -1.40 1.70 12.80
N ILE A 108 -1.75 0.40 12.86
CA ILE A 108 -1.81 -0.46 11.66
C ILE A 108 -2.86 0.04 10.67
N MET A 109 -4.06 0.42 11.15
CA MET A 109 -5.10 1.02 10.30
C MET A 109 -4.66 2.34 9.69
N ALA A 110 -3.83 3.13 10.39
CA ALA A 110 -3.26 4.36 9.82
C ALA A 110 -2.20 4.07 8.73
N ILE A 111 -1.48 2.95 8.83
CA ILE A 111 -0.56 2.49 7.77
C ILE A 111 -1.36 2.14 6.50
N PHE A 112 -2.49 1.42 6.62
CA PHE A 112 -3.33 0.96 5.50
C PHE A 112 -4.75 1.52 5.58
N PRO A 113 -4.99 2.82 5.34
CA PRO A 113 -6.30 3.43 5.61
C PRO A 113 -7.34 3.19 4.52
N PHE A 114 -7.05 2.41 3.50
CA PHE A 114 -7.92 2.22 2.34
C PHE A 114 -8.86 1.01 2.43
N GLY A 115 -8.62 0.11 3.42
CA GLY A 115 -9.39 -1.13 3.54
C GLY A 115 -9.20 -2.09 2.36
N ASN A 116 -8.03 -2.03 1.68
CA ASN A 116 -7.74 -2.94 0.58
C ASN A 116 -7.70 -4.39 1.04
N THR A 117 -8.30 -5.27 0.26
CA THR A 117 -8.23 -6.73 0.42
C THR A 117 -7.05 -7.32 -0.36
N LEU A 118 -6.64 -8.53 0.02
CA LEU A 118 -5.55 -9.24 -0.63
C LEU A 118 -6.09 -10.27 -1.62
N GLU A 119 -5.63 -10.17 -2.86
CA GLU A 119 -5.89 -11.13 -3.93
C GLU A 119 -4.65 -11.99 -4.18
N LYS A 120 -4.81 -13.31 -4.28
CA LYS A 120 -3.79 -14.23 -4.81
C LYS A 120 -4.14 -14.57 -6.25
N VAL A 121 -3.30 -14.15 -7.18
CA VAL A 121 -3.51 -14.32 -8.61
C VAL A 121 -2.41 -15.16 -9.25
N GLU A 122 -2.71 -15.81 -10.35
CA GLU A 122 -1.73 -16.52 -11.18
C GLU A 122 -1.33 -15.64 -12.37
N ILE A 123 -0.03 -15.42 -12.52
CA ILE A 123 0.55 -14.62 -13.61
C ILE A 123 1.76 -15.34 -14.23
N SER A 124 2.05 -15.09 -15.52
CA SER A 124 3.29 -15.57 -16.12
C SER A 124 4.50 -14.74 -15.69
N GLY A 125 5.69 -15.32 -15.80
CA GLY A 125 6.93 -14.56 -15.56
C GLY A 125 7.09 -13.35 -16.47
N ALA A 126 6.56 -13.40 -17.69
CA ALA A 126 6.53 -12.24 -18.60
C ALA A 126 5.67 -11.10 -18.02
N VAL A 127 4.50 -11.41 -17.44
CA VAL A 127 3.65 -10.41 -16.75
C VAL A 127 4.36 -9.89 -15.49
N LEU A 128 4.99 -10.77 -14.71
CA LEU A 128 5.77 -10.33 -13.54
C LEU A 128 6.87 -9.34 -13.93
N LYS A 129 7.62 -9.61 -15.00
CA LYS A 129 8.62 -8.67 -15.50
C LYS A 129 8.01 -7.32 -15.88
N ALA A 130 6.86 -7.32 -16.55
CA ALA A 130 6.14 -6.08 -16.90
C ALA A 130 5.67 -5.31 -15.66
N VAL A 131 5.24 -6.01 -14.59
CA VAL A 131 4.90 -5.40 -13.28
C VAL A 131 6.12 -4.70 -12.68
N LEU A 132 7.28 -5.36 -12.68
CA LEU A 132 8.52 -4.78 -12.14
C LEU A 132 9.01 -3.59 -12.96
N GLU A 133 8.94 -3.66 -14.30
CA GLU A 133 9.26 -2.53 -15.17
C GLU A 133 8.38 -1.31 -14.89
N HIS A 134 7.07 -1.52 -14.74
CA HIS A 134 6.15 -0.44 -14.42
C HIS A 134 6.40 0.14 -13.02
N SER A 135 6.80 -0.69 -12.05
CA SER A 135 7.16 -0.24 -10.70
C SER A 135 8.29 0.81 -10.71
N VAL A 136 9.27 0.67 -11.60
CA VAL A 136 10.45 1.54 -11.70
C VAL A 136 10.38 2.56 -12.85
N GLU A 137 9.23 2.62 -13.55
CA GLU A 137 9.04 3.45 -14.74
C GLU A 137 9.36 4.93 -14.52
N TYR A 138 8.95 5.46 -13.37
CA TYR A 138 9.07 6.89 -13.06
C TYR A 138 10.34 7.25 -12.29
N TYR A 139 11.19 6.27 -11.94
CA TYR A 139 12.43 6.57 -11.21
C TYR A 139 13.29 7.62 -11.95
N PRO A 140 13.87 8.64 -11.27
CA PRO A 140 13.98 8.81 -9.82
C PRO A 140 12.80 9.55 -9.17
N ALA A 141 11.74 9.88 -9.89
CA ALA A 141 10.56 10.50 -9.31
C ALA A 141 9.83 9.53 -8.36
N ALA A 142 9.26 10.07 -7.28
CA ALA A 142 8.46 9.27 -6.36
C ALA A 142 7.13 8.87 -7.03
N PHE A 143 6.88 7.58 -7.13
CA PHE A 143 5.69 7.00 -7.74
C PHE A 143 4.88 6.17 -6.74
N GLY A 144 3.57 6.47 -6.58
CA GLY A 144 2.72 5.73 -5.66
C GLY A 144 2.65 4.23 -5.96
N GLY A 145 2.77 3.86 -7.22
CA GLY A 145 2.78 2.49 -7.69
C GLY A 145 4.12 1.75 -7.54
N PHE A 146 5.20 2.38 -7.05
CA PHE A 146 6.45 1.66 -6.78
C PHE A 146 6.21 0.50 -5.82
N MET A 147 6.54 -0.73 -6.23
CA MET A 147 6.25 -1.94 -5.46
C MET A 147 7.33 -2.23 -4.41
N GLN A 148 6.87 -2.47 -3.20
CA GLN A 148 7.59 -3.13 -2.13
C GLN A 148 7.30 -4.63 -2.26
N VAL A 149 8.30 -5.48 -2.16
CA VAL A 149 8.21 -6.87 -2.64
C VAL A 149 8.66 -7.89 -1.59
N SER A 150 8.13 -9.11 -1.66
CA SER A 150 8.60 -10.29 -0.94
C SER A 150 8.60 -11.51 -1.86
N GLY A 151 9.59 -12.40 -1.71
CA GLY A 151 9.73 -13.61 -2.54
C GLY A 151 10.35 -13.38 -3.91
N VAL A 152 10.62 -12.14 -4.28
CA VAL A 152 11.32 -11.76 -5.51
C VAL A 152 12.42 -10.75 -5.19
N THR A 153 13.54 -10.86 -5.88
CA THR A 153 14.61 -9.85 -5.90
C THR A 153 14.88 -9.44 -7.34
N PHE A 154 15.21 -8.17 -7.54
CA PHE A 154 15.57 -7.67 -8.86
C PHE A 154 16.52 -6.48 -8.77
N THR A 155 17.27 -6.26 -9.84
CA THR A 155 18.05 -5.04 -10.05
C THR A 155 17.46 -4.25 -11.22
N PHE A 156 17.67 -2.95 -11.23
CA PHE A 156 17.29 -2.13 -12.37
C PHE A 156 18.35 -1.04 -12.64
N ASP A 157 18.52 -0.69 -13.90
CA ASP A 157 19.36 0.41 -14.34
C ASP A 157 18.52 1.69 -14.44
N PRO A 158 18.74 2.68 -13.57
CA PRO A 158 18.01 3.94 -13.62
C PRO A 158 18.32 4.81 -14.84
N ALA A 159 19.44 4.54 -15.54
CA ALA A 159 19.84 5.26 -16.77
C ALA A 159 19.19 4.68 -18.03
N ALA A 160 18.69 3.44 -17.96
CA ALA A 160 18.00 2.82 -19.09
C ALA A 160 16.63 3.46 -19.34
N GLU A 161 16.14 3.32 -20.57
CA GLU A 161 14.81 3.76 -20.96
C GLU A 161 13.72 3.04 -20.16
N ALA A 162 12.63 3.75 -19.82
CA ALA A 162 11.48 3.16 -19.16
C ALA A 162 10.94 1.95 -19.94
N GLY A 163 10.62 0.86 -19.24
CA GLY A 163 10.26 -0.42 -19.85
C GLY A 163 11.43 -1.36 -20.17
N HIS A 164 12.68 -0.90 -19.98
CA HIS A 164 13.91 -1.67 -20.19
C HIS A 164 14.91 -1.54 -19.04
N ARG A 165 14.41 -1.16 -17.84
CA ARG A 165 15.25 -0.89 -16.68
C ARG A 165 15.55 -2.15 -15.87
N VAL A 166 14.59 -3.07 -15.78
CA VAL A 166 14.70 -4.28 -14.94
C VAL A 166 15.68 -5.27 -15.57
N GLN A 167 16.67 -5.65 -14.79
CA GLN A 167 17.75 -6.55 -15.20
C GLN A 167 17.57 -7.92 -14.55
N GLU A 168 18.40 -8.23 -13.56
CA GLU A 168 18.37 -9.53 -12.90
C GLU A 168 17.11 -9.67 -12.04
N VAL A 169 16.31 -10.69 -12.31
CA VAL A 169 15.12 -11.02 -11.52
C VAL A 169 15.25 -12.47 -11.04
N GLN A 170 15.03 -12.67 -9.73
CA GLN A 170 15.01 -13.99 -9.13
C GLN A 170 13.73 -14.16 -8.29
N VAL A 171 13.08 -15.30 -8.43
CA VAL A 171 11.92 -15.70 -7.63
C VAL A 171 12.30 -16.90 -6.78
N GLY A 172 12.21 -16.78 -5.45
CA GLY A 172 12.61 -17.82 -4.53
C GLY A 172 14.11 -18.23 -4.67
N GLY A 173 14.96 -17.30 -5.10
CA GLY A 173 16.39 -17.51 -5.33
C GLY A 173 16.75 -18.14 -6.68
N ALA A 174 15.77 -18.45 -7.53
CA ALA A 174 15.99 -18.94 -8.90
C ALA A 174 15.76 -17.85 -9.94
N PRO A 175 16.51 -17.82 -11.05
CA PRO A 175 16.28 -16.88 -12.14
C PRO A 175 14.83 -16.94 -12.64
N LEU A 176 14.27 -15.77 -13.00
CA LEU A 176 12.91 -15.67 -13.53
C LEU A 176 12.77 -16.44 -14.84
N ASP A 177 11.84 -17.37 -14.88
CA ASP A 177 11.40 -18.02 -16.12
C ASP A 177 10.15 -17.29 -16.67
N LEU A 178 10.28 -16.65 -17.81
CA LEU A 178 9.22 -15.84 -18.43
C LEU A 178 7.98 -16.67 -18.81
N MET A 179 8.12 -17.96 -19.04
CA MET A 179 7.04 -18.87 -19.47
C MET A 179 6.39 -19.59 -18.31
N LYS A 180 7.01 -19.61 -17.14
CA LYS A 180 6.45 -20.24 -15.94
C LYS A 180 5.37 -19.36 -15.33
N ASN A 181 4.33 -20.00 -14.78
CA ASN A 181 3.35 -19.30 -13.94
C ASN A 181 3.82 -19.22 -12.50
N TYR A 182 3.57 -18.08 -11.90
CA TYR A 182 3.84 -17.77 -10.50
C TYR A 182 2.56 -17.28 -9.85
N THR A 183 2.44 -17.51 -8.54
CA THR A 183 1.38 -16.91 -7.74
C THR A 183 1.86 -15.59 -7.15
N LEU A 184 1.07 -14.54 -7.36
CA LEU A 184 1.31 -13.19 -6.86
C LEU A 184 0.20 -12.80 -5.87
N ALA A 185 0.57 -12.40 -4.66
CA ALA A 185 -0.31 -11.76 -3.70
C ALA A 185 -0.21 -10.23 -3.87
N ILE A 186 -1.35 -9.58 -4.12
CA ILE A 186 -1.43 -8.16 -4.42
C ILE A 186 -2.78 -7.60 -3.96
N ASN A 187 -2.89 -6.28 -3.74
CA ASN A 187 -4.17 -5.69 -3.35
C ASN A 187 -5.18 -5.63 -4.50
N ASP A 188 -6.45 -5.61 -4.13
CA ASP A 188 -7.60 -5.47 -5.03
C ASP A 188 -7.50 -4.24 -5.95
N PHE A 189 -6.99 -3.11 -5.44
CA PHE A 189 -6.80 -1.88 -6.21
C PHE A 189 -5.80 -2.06 -7.37
N ASN A 190 -4.61 -2.60 -7.10
CA ASN A 190 -3.61 -2.83 -8.16
C ASN A 190 -4.04 -3.98 -9.09
N TYR A 191 -4.69 -5.04 -8.58
CA TYR A 191 -5.28 -6.09 -9.40
C TYR A 191 -6.31 -5.53 -10.39
N ALA A 192 -7.16 -4.60 -9.95
CA ALA A 192 -8.09 -3.88 -10.82
C ALA A 192 -7.43 -2.90 -11.81
N GLY A 193 -6.10 -2.78 -11.78
CA GLY A 193 -5.30 -1.91 -12.65
C GLY A 193 -5.05 -0.52 -12.09
N GLY A 194 -5.25 -0.34 -10.80
CA GLY A 194 -4.86 0.88 -10.09
C GLY A 194 -3.37 1.19 -10.22
N ASP A 195 -3.00 2.45 -10.10
CA ASP A 195 -1.63 2.95 -10.34
C ASP A 195 -1.05 2.56 -11.72
N GLY A 196 -1.89 2.21 -12.71
CA GLY A 196 -1.47 1.86 -14.06
C GLY A 196 -1.14 0.38 -14.28
N TYR A 197 -1.33 -0.50 -13.30
CA TYR A 197 -1.05 -1.95 -13.40
C TYR A 197 -2.06 -2.70 -14.27
N SER A 198 -2.31 -2.19 -15.48
CA SER A 198 -3.29 -2.76 -16.43
C SER A 198 -2.98 -4.19 -16.85
N MET A 199 -1.70 -4.62 -16.78
CA MET A 199 -1.26 -5.97 -17.10
C MET A 199 -1.74 -7.03 -16.09
N LEU A 200 -2.24 -6.63 -14.93
CA LEU A 200 -2.82 -7.52 -13.92
C LEU A 200 -4.32 -7.77 -14.12
N LYS A 201 -4.98 -6.93 -14.93
CA LYS A 201 -6.43 -7.08 -15.18
C LYS A 201 -6.76 -8.41 -15.81
N GLY A 202 -7.71 -9.13 -15.17
CA GLY A 202 -8.16 -10.41 -15.67
C GLY A 202 -7.20 -11.57 -15.42
N ALA A 203 -6.13 -11.36 -14.63
CA ALA A 203 -5.34 -12.47 -14.11
C ALA A 203 -6.25 -13.40 -13.30
N LYS A 204 -5.98 -14.71 -13.37
CA LYS A 204 -6.80 -15.71 -12.70
C LYS A 204 -6.65 -15.60 -11.18
N VAL A 205 -7.73 -15.24 -10.49
CA VAL A 205 -7.79 -15.25 -9.02
C VAL A 205 -7.77 -16.69 -8.54
N VAL A 206 -6.83 -16.99 -7.64
CA VAL A 206 -6.65 -18.32 -7.02
C VAL A 206 -7.28 -18.36 -5.64
N ALA A 207 -7.18 -17.24 -4.89
CA ALA A 207 -7.78 -17.06 -3.56
C ALA A 207 -7.92 -15.58 -3.23
N GLU A 208 -8.87 -15.27 -2.34
CA GLU A 208 -9.13 -13.96 -1.77
C GLU A 208 -8.93 -14.03 -0.25
N PHE A 209 -8.42 -12.96 0.35
CA PHE A 209 -8.11 -12.89 1.78
C PHE A 209 -8.70 -11.62 2.39
N GLY A 210 -8.57 -11.48 3.71
CA GLY A 210 -9.00 -10.30 4.46
C GLY A 210 -8.24 -9.02 4.10
N THR A 211 -8.45 -8.00 4.90
CA THR A 211 -7.85 -6.69 4.68
C THR A 211 -6.36 -6.67 5.07
N TYR A 212 -5.62 -5.74 4.51
CA TYR A 212 -4.18 -5.58 4.78
C TYR A 212 -3.88 -5.32 6.26
N GLU A 213 -4.72 -4.54 6.94
CA GLU A 213 -4.58 -4.27 8.37
C GLU A 213 -4.85 -5.51 9.23
N GLU A 214 -5.79 -6.37 8.85
CA GLU A 214 -6.03 -7.64 9.54
C GLU A 214 -4.85 -8.58 9.38
N ILE A 215 -4.32 -8.71 8.15
CA ILE A 215 -3.18 -9.56 7.82
C ILE A 215 -1.92 -9.10 8.55
N LEU A 216 -1.59 -7.81 8.51
CA LEU A 216 -0.44 -7.28 9.23
C LEU A 216 -0.58 -7.46 10.74
N THR A 217 -1.79 -7.25 11.30
CA THR A 217 -2.07 -7.50 12.71
C THR A 217 -1.82 -8.97 13.08
N ALA A 218 -2.31 -9.91 12.30
CA ALA A 218 -2.11 -11.35 12.52
C ALA A 218 -0.63 -11.74 12.43
N TYR A 219 0.08 -11.22 11.42
CA TYR A 219 1.51 -11.46 11.24
C TYR A 219 2.33 -10.96 12.43
N LEU A 220 2.08 -9.72 12.87
CA LEU A 220 2.78 -9.10 14.00
C LEU A 220 2.51 -9.82 15.32
N ASN A 221 1.27 -10.28 15.56
CA ASN A 221 0.94 -11.09 16.73
C ASN A 221 1.70 -12.42 16.79
N ARG A 222 2.02 -12.98 15.62
CA ARG A 222 2.70 -14.29 15.53
C ARG A 222 4.20 -14.19 15.58
N TYR A 223 4.79 -13.22 14.89
CA TYR A 223 6.24 -13.15 14.68
C TYR A 223 6.89 -11.93 15.32
N GLY A 224 6.11 -10.93 15.71
CA GLY A 224 6.66 -9.65 16.15
C GLY A 224 7.30 -8.88 14.99
N ILE A 225 8.19 -7.97 15.35
CA ILE A 225 8.99 -7.18 14.42
C ILE A 225 10.45 -7.50 14.71
N GLY A 226 11.08 -8.20 13.78
CA GLY A 226 12.50 -8.57 13.85
C GLY A 226 13.46 -7.39 13.64
#